data_7a69d4fee83dc3e3eb2513f4d820c306
#
_entry.id   7a69d4fee83dc3e3eb2513f4d820c306
#
_cell.length_a   1.000
_cell.length_b   1.000
_cell.length_c   1.000
_cell.angle_alpha   90.00
_cell.angle_beta   90.00
_cell.angle_gamma   90.00
#
_symmetry.space_group_name_H-M   'P 1'
#
loop_
_entity.id
_entity.type
_entity.pdbx_description
1 polymer ?
#
loop_
_entity_poly.entity_id
_entity_poly.type
_entity_poly.pdbx_seq_one_letter_code
_entity_poly.pdbx_strand_id
1 'polypeptide(L)'
;NTVVAHFSQGGLGLPEREYYLATDAEKKTLRAAYEQHVTKMLVLSGLPPAEAAKQAKAILVFETALAKASRPIEAMRDVQKLHHRLDAPGLAKLTPKLPWERFFSAFGQSDLTAINVMTPEFFPALQREIGKAPLPTLKAYLRYQLLSATAGLLPDAVYQQHFDFQGRTLAGQKEPQPRWKRCITATEQAMGEAIGQLYVQERFAGNSKELALDMIHGIADAFAASLPALAWMDETTRQAALVKKGTLAWKIGYPEEWRDYSKL
;
A
#
# COMPACT_ATOMS: atom_id res chain seq x y z
N ASN A 1 14.67 17.63 -5.78
CA ASN A 1 13.67 16.58 -5.58
C ASN A 1 12.36 17.23 -5.18
N THR A 2 11.27 16.93 -5.91
CA THR A 2 9.93 17.44 -5.60
C THR A 2 9.10 16.27 -5.08
N VAL A 3 8.48 16.42 -3.91
CA VAL A 3 7.53 15.46 -3.38
C VAL A 3 6.19 15.68 -4.09
N VAL A 4 5.61 14.62 -4.62
CA VAL A 4 4.33 14.64 -5.37
C VAL A 4 3.36 13.67 -4.70
N ALA A 5 2.13 14.10 -4.49
CA ALA A 5 1.08 13.21 -4.01
C ALA A 5 0.65 12.23 -5.13
N HIS A 6 0.55 10.95 -4.81
CA HIS A 6 0.11 9.93 -5.74
C HIS A 6 -1.27 9.40 -5.35
N PHE A 7 -2.21 9.43 -6.29
CA PHE A 7 -3.54 8.86 -6.16
C PHE A 7 -3.69 7.66 -7.09
N SER A 8 -4.09 6.52 -6.56
CA SER A 8 -4.28 5.28 -7.30
C SER A 8 -5.61 4.64 -6.97
N GLN A 9 -6.03 3.68 -7.80
CA GLN A 9 -7.14 2.80 -7.47
C GLN A 9 -6.90 2.07 -6.14
N GLY A 10 -7.98 1.71 -5.45
CA GLY A 10 -7.90 1.02 -4.15
C GLY A 10 -9.28 0.73 -3.57
N GLY A 11 -9.32 0.45 -2.27
CA GLY A 11 -10.57 0.24 -1.55
C GLY A 11 -11.13 -1.19 -1.67
N LEU A 12 -10.31 -2.15 -2.11
CA LEU A 12 -10.67 -3.56 -2.15
C LEU A 12 -10.20 -4.27 -0.88
N GLY A 13 -11.01 -5.15 -0.32
CA GLY A 13 -10.63 -6.00 0.81
C GLY A 13 -10.01 -7.34 0.38
N LEU A 14 -10.25 -7.78 -0.86
CA LEU A 14 -9.53 -8.88 -1.52
C LEU A 14 -8.34 -8.31 -2.32
N PRO A 15 -7.31 -9.13 -2.64
CA PRO A 15 -6.03 -8.65 -3.16
C PRO A 15 -6.11 -7.82 -4.44
N GLU A 16 -6.98 -8.18 -5.37
CA GLU A 16 -7.12 -7.49 -6.66
C GLU A 16 -8.51 -7.73 -7.30
N ARG A 17 -8.74 -7.04 -8.42
CA ARG A 17 -10.02 -7.06 -9.14
C ARG A 17 -10.50 -8.45 -9.57
N GLU A 18 -9.60 -9.34 -9.98
CA GLU A 18 -9.98 -10.66 -10.49
C GLU A 18 -10.61 -11.55 -9.41
N TYR A 19 -10.28 -11.33 -8.14
CA TYR A 19 -10.96 -11.99 -7.02
C TYR A 19 -12.46 -11.68 -6.96
N TYR A 20 -12.88 -10.52 -7.47
CA TYR A 20 -14.29 -10.10 -7.54
C TYR A 20 -14.98 -10.50 -8.83
N LEU A 21 -14.26 -10.55 -9.96
CA LEU A 21 -14.84 -10.63 -11.30
C LEU A 21 -14.77 -12.01 -11.92
N ALA A 22 -13.77 -12.81 -11.58
CA ALA A 22 -13.61 -14.16 -12.12
C ALA A 22 -14.78 -15.07 -11.74
N THR A 23 -15.16 -15.96 -12.64
CA THR A 23 -16.36 -16.80 -12.52
C THR A 23 -16.07 -18.27 -12.18
N ASP A 24 -14.79 -18.62 -12.03
CA ASP A 24 -14.37 -19.95 -11.60
C ASP A 24 -14.85 -20.31 -10.18
N ALA A 25 -14.87 -21.60 -9.87
CA ALA A 25 -15.39 -22.11 -8.60
C ALA A 25 -14.55 -21.68 -7.40
N GLU A 26 -13.22 -21.58 -7.57
CA GLU A 26 -12.30 -21.17 -6.52
C GLU A 26 -12.57 -19.73 -6.07
N LYS A 27 -12.62 -18.78 -7.02
CA LYS A 27 -12.88 -17.38 -6.71
C LYS A 27 -14.29 -17.15 -6.16
N LYS A 28 -15.30 -17.92 -6.61
CA LYS A 28 -16.64 -17.88 -6.01
C LYS A 28 -16.63 -18.33 -4.55
N THR A 29 -15.94 -19.43 -4.24
CA THR A 29 -15.79 -19.92 -2.87
C THR A 29 -15.08 -18.90 -1.99
N LEU A 30 -14.03 -18.26 -2.52
CA LEU A 30 -13.26 -17.25 -1.81
C LEU A 30 -14.09 -15.99 -1.51
N ARG A 31 -14.92 -15.52 -2.46
CA ARG A 31 -15.84 -14.40 -2.22
C ARG A 31 -16.88 -14.72 -1.13
N ALA A 32 -17.39 -15.96 -1.11
CA ALA A 32 -18.31 -16.40 -0.05
C ALA A 32 -17.61 -16.42 1.32
N ALA A 33 -16.37 -16.92 1.39
CA ALA A 33 -15.55 -16.88 2.60
C ALA A 33 -15.24 -15.44 3.04
N TYR A 34 -14.96 -14.53 2.09
CA TYR A 34 -14.76 -13.11 2.35
C TYR A 34 -16.01 -12.45 2.94
N GLU A 35 -17.19 -12.66 2.36
CA GLU A 35 -18.45 -12.14 2.89
C GLU A 35 -18.70 -12.61 4.34
N GLN A 36 -18.41 -13.88 4.63
CA GLN A 36 -18.49 -14.41 6.00
C GLN A 36 -17.48 -13.76 6.93
N HIS A 37 -16.24 -13.54 6.46
CA HIS A 37 -15.21 -12.85 7.21
C HIS A 37 -15.64 -11.42 7.58
N VAL A 38 -16.10 -10.64 6.60
CA VAL A 38 -16.59 -9.28 6.82
C VAL A 38 -17.74 -9.28 7.82
N THR A 39 -18.68 -10.23 7.70
CA THR A 39 -19.79 -10.39 8.65
C THR A 39 -19.27 -10.58 10.07
N LYS A 40 -18.35 -11.51 10.29
CA LYS A 40 -17.79 -11.80 11.63
C LYS A 40 -17.01 -10.59 12.19
N MET A 41 -16.23 -9.91 11.37
CA MET A 41 -15.52 -8.69 11.79
C MET A 41 -16.49 -7.58 12.23
N LEU A 42 -17.57 -7.38 11.49
CA LEU A 42 -18.59 -6.40 11.84
C LEU A 42 -19.35 -6.79 13.13
N VAL A 43 -19.62 -8.08 13.36
CA VAL A 43 -20.20 -8.57 14.63
C VAL A 43 -19.25 -8.30 15.80
N LEU A 44 -17.96 -8.61 15.64
CA LEU A 44 -16.93 -8.31 16.65
C LEU A 44 -16.81 -6.81 16.96
N SER A 45 -17.22 -5.95 16.03
CA SER A 45 -17.28 -4.50 16.25
C SER A 45 -18.58 -4.01 16.90
N GLY A 46 -19.48 -4.93 17.27
CA GLY A 46 -20.73 -4.63 17.96
C GLY A 46 -21.96 -4.48 17.06
N LEU A 47 -21.90 -4.80 15.76
CA LEU A 47 -23.11 -4.83 14.93
C LEU A 47 -23.94 -6.10 15.24
N PRO A 48 -25.29 -6.00 15.29
CA PRO A 48 -26.13 -7.17 15.37
C PRO A 48 -25.89 -8.14 14.18
N PRO A 49 -25.90 -9.47 14.39
CA PRO A 49 -25.55 -10.44 13.36
C PRO A 49 -26.31 -10.29 12.04
N ALA A 50 -27.61 -10.06 12.08
CA ALA A 50 -28.45 -9.88 10.89
C ALA A 50 -28.07 -8.61 10.11
N GLU A 51 -27.78 -7.50 10.80
CA GLU A 51 -27.33 -6.26 10.17
C GLU A 51 -25.89 -6.42 9.62
N ALA A 52 -25.01 -7.08 10.36
CA ALA A 52 -23.65 -7.36 9.91
C ALA A 52 -23.64 -8.18 8.60
N ALA A 53 -24.45 -9.23 8.50
CA ALA A 53 -24.57 -10.02 7.27
C ALA A 53 -25.13 -9.21 6.10
N LYS A 54 -26.14 -8.38 6.33
CA LYS A 54 -26.70 -7.48 5.31
C LYS A 54 -25.63 -6.48 4.82
N GLN A 55 -24.88 -5.88 5.74
CA GLN A 55 -23.83 -4.91 5.38
C GLN A 55 -22.64 -5.59 4.71
N ALA A 56 -22.22 -6.78 5.12
CA ALA A 56 -21.14 -7.52 4.45
C ALA A 56 -21.45 -7.79 2.98
N LYS A 57 -22.69 -8.22 2.69
CA LYS A 57 -23.16 -8.39 1.29
C LYS A 57 -23.15 -7.08 0.52
N ALA A 58 -23.59 -5.98 1.13
CA ALA A 58 -23.59 -4.66 0.50
C ALA A 58 -22.15 -4.12 0.27
N ILE A 59 -21.22 -4.39 1.18
CA ILE A 59 -19.79 -4.09 1.04
C ILE A 59 -19.20 -4.86 -0.16
N LEU A 60 -19.46 -6.16 -0.27
CA LEU A 60 -18.98 -6.96 -1.40
C LEU A 60 -19.50 -6.42 -2.74
N VAL A 61 -20.76 -5.98 -2.81
CA VAL A 61 -21.33 -5.33 -4.01
C VAL A 61 -20.61 -4.02 -4.32
N PHE A 62 -20.38 -3.18 -3.32
CA PHE A 62 -19.66 -1.90 -3.47
C PHE A 62 -18.23 -2.13 -3.95
N GLU A 63 -17.47 -3.02 -3.31
CA GLU A 63 -16.11 -3.37 -3.72
C GLU A 63 -16.05 -4.00 -5.11
N THR A 64 -17.05 -4.83 -5.48
CA THR A 64 -17.15 -5.37 -6.84
C THR A 64 -17.32 -4.26 -7.89
N ALA A 65 -18.04 -3.20 -7.57
CA ALA A 65 -18.17 -2.04 -8.46
C ALA A 65 -16.85 -1.28 -8.58
N LEU A 66 -16.07 -1.13 -7.49
CA LEU A 66 -14.72 -0.58 -7.52
C LEU A 66 -13.76 -1.47 -8.32
N ALA A 67 -13.82 -2.80 -8.14
CA ALA A 67 -13.02 -3.76 -8.88
C ALA A 67 -13.26 -3.68 -10.39
N LYS A 68 -14.51 -3.49 -10.83
CA LYS A 68 -14.83 -3.26 -12.26
C LYS A 68 -14.19 -2.00 -12.82
N ALA A 69 -14.04 -0.97 -12.01
CA ALA A 69 -13.42 0.30 -12.40
C ALA A 69 -11.88 0.27 -12.29
N SER A 70 -11.32 -0.73 -11.63
CA SER A 70 -9.88 -0.87 -11.45
C SER A 70 -9.21 -1.49 -12.67
N ARG A 71 -7.99 -1.06 -12.99
CA ARG A 71 -7.11 -1.72 -13.97
C ARG A 71 -6.65 -3.08 -13.44
N PRO A 72 -6.40 -4.06 -14.31
CA PRO A 72 -5.74 -5.30 -13.91
C PRO A 72 -4.29 -5.02 -13.44
N ILE A 73 -3.75 -5.91 -12.59
CA ILE A 73 -2.44 -5.72 -11.95
C ILE A 73 -1.29 -5.59 -12.95
N GLU A 74 -1.40 -6.26 -14.10
CA GLU A 74 -0.40 -6.20 -15.18
C GLU A 74 -0.30 -4.78 -15.75
N ALA A 75 -1.44 -4.08 -15.90
CA ALA A 75 -1.47 -2.71 -16.41
C ALA A 75 -0.86 -1.69 -15.43
N MET A 76 -0.75 -2.05 -14.14
CA MET A 76 -0.12 -1.23 -13.11
C MET A 76 1.42 -1.30 -13.11
N ARG A 77 2.02 -2.11 -14.00
CA ARG A 77 3.48 -2.22 -14.16
C ARG A 77 4.06 -1.22 -15.16
N ASP A 78 3.24 -0.69 -16.06
CA ASP A 78 3.65 0.30 -17.05
C ASP A 78 3.68 1.69 -16.43
N VAL A 79 4.83 2.08 -15.90
CA VAL A 79 5.01 3.34 -15.16
C VAL A 79 4.67 4.57 -16.03
N GLN A 80 4.91 4.51 -17.35
CA GLN A 80 4.60 5.64 -18.25
C GLN A 80 3.09 5.86 -18.35
N LYS A 81 2.31 4.78 -18.37
CA LYS A 81 0.83 4.83 -18.38
C LYS A 81 0.22 5.17 -17.02
N LEU A 82 1.03 5.28 -15.98
CA LEU A 82 0.61 5.70 -14.63
C LEU A 82 0.96 7.15 -14.32
N HIS A 83 1.51 7.88 -15.28
CA HIS A 83 1.93 9.27 -15.07
C HIS A 83 0.90 10.24 -15.64
N HIS A 84 -0.04 10.70 -14.80
CA HIS A 84 -1.07 11.69 -15.14
C HIS A 84 -1.02 12.83 -14.13
N ARG A 85 -0.21 13.85 -14.43
CA ARG A 85 -0.03 14.99 -13.53
C ARG A 85 -1.22 15.94 -13.62
N LEU A 86 -1.83 16.22 -12.48
CA LEU A 86 -2.89 17.20 -12.28
C LEU A 86 -2.48 18.17 -11.16
N ASP A 87 -3.19 19.29 -11.12
CA ASP A 87 -3.28 20.17 -9.95
C ASP A 87 -4.56 19.91 -9.15
N ALA A 88 -4.77 20.61 -8.05
CA ALA A 88 -5.98 20.45 -7.23
C ALA A 88 -7.26 20.83 -7.99
N PRO A 89 -7.31 21.92 -8.80
CA PRO A 89 -8.43 22.21 -9.70
C PRO A 89 -8.70 21.11 -10.73
N GLY A 90 -7.67 20.51 -11.32
CA GLY A 90 -7.78 19.41 -12.27
C GLY A 90 -8.39 18.15 -11.63
N LEU A 91 -7.98 17.83 -10.40
CA LEU A 91 -8.56 16.73 -9.63
C LEU A 91 -10.03 17.02 -9.27
N ALA A 92 -10.34 18.24 -8.85
CA ALA A 92 -11.72 18.65 -8.56
C ALA A 92 -12.62 18.61 -9.83
N LYS A 93 -12.07 18.95 -11.01
CA LYS A 93 -12.79 18.82 -12.28
C LYS A 93 -13.04 17.35 -12.63
N LEU A 94 -12.09 16.46 -12.34
CA LEU A 94 -12.23 15.02 -12.56
C LEU A 94 -13.36 14.42 -11.71
N THR A 95 -13.52 14.89 -10.47
CA THR A 95 -14.49 14.37 -9.48
C THR A 95 -15.11 15.50 -8.66
N PRO A 96 -16.02 16.28 -9.25
CA PRO A 96 -16.51 17.54 -8.67
C PRO A 96 -17.38 17.38 -7.41
N LYS A 97 -17.83 16.16 -7.11
CA LYS A 97 -18.65 15.88 -5.91
C LYS A 97 -17.81 15.37 -4.71
N LEU A 98 -16.51 15.13 -4.89
CA LEU A 98 -15.63 14.75 -3.80
C LEU A 98 -15.06 16.00 -3.13
N PRO A 99 -15.07 16.09 -1.79
CA PRO A 99 -14.64 17.29 -1.06
C PRO A 99 -13.11 17.32 -0.91
N TRP A 100 -12.37 17.49 -1.99
CA TRP A 100 -10.91 17.43 -2.02
C TRP A 100 -10.23 18.44 -1.12
N GLU A 101 -10.74 19.66 -1.05
CA GLU A 101 -10.22 20.69 -0.15
C GLU A 101 -10.25 20.22 1.32
N ARG A 102 -11.40 19.67 1.75
CA ARG A 102 -11.54 19.10 3.09
C ARG A 102 -10.62 17.89 3.31
N PHE A 103 -10.46 17.06 2.27
CA PHE A 103 -9.56 15.91 2.32
C PHE A 103 -8.12 16.37 2.53
N PHE A 104 -7.60 17.26 1.71
CA PHE A 104 -6.22 17.75 1.83
C PHE A 104 -5.98 18.51 3.14
N SER A 105 -6.92 19.35 3.56
CA SER A 105 -6.84 20.06 4.84
C SER A 105 -6.75 19.10 6.03
N ALA A 106 -7.51 18.00 6.01
CA ALA A 106 -7.47 16.98 7.07
C ALA A 106 -6.10 16.27 7.17
N PHE A 107 -5.33 16.23 6.10
CA PHE A 107 -3.96 15.72 6.07
C PHE A 107 -2.89 16.80 6.27
N GLY A 108 -3.28 18.06 6.54
CA GLY A 108 -2.33 19.18 6.68
C GLY A 108 -1.59 19.53 5.37
N GLN A 109 -2.19 19.23 4.22
CA GLN A 109 -1.59 19.37 2.89
C GLN A 109 -2.46 20.25 1.97
N SER A 110 -2.79 21.47 2.42
CA SER A 110 -3.68 22.36 1.67
C SER A 110 -3.08 22.89 0.36
N ASP A 111 -1.75 22.94 0.25
CA ASP A 111 -1.02 23.64 -0.82
C ASP A 111 -0.42 22.69 -1.87
N LEU A 112 -1.08 21.56 -2.16
CA LEU A 112 -0.59 20.61 -3.16
C LEU A 112 -0.69 21.20 -4.57
N THR A 113 0.45 21.48 -5.18
CA THR A 113 0.55 22.03 -6.55
C THR A 113 0.68 20.98 -7.63
N ALA A 114 1.05 19.76 -7.25
CA ALA A 114 1.23 18.64 -8.18
C ALA A 114 0.76 17.33 -7.57
N ILE A 115 -0.12 16.67 -8.31
CA ILE A 115 -0.72 15.39 -7.96
C ILE A 115 -0.56 14.45 -9.15
N ASN A 116 -0.06 13.25 -8.93
CA ASN A 116 -0.09 12.21 -9.95
C ASN A 116 -1.32 11.32 -9.73
N VAL A 117 -2.28 11.35 -10.63
CA VAL A 117 -3.46 10.47 -10.60
C VAL A 117 -3.17 9.25 -11.48
N MET A 118 -2.67 8.18 -10.87
CA MET A 118 -2.18 6.99 -11.59
C MET A 118 -3.25 6.29 -12.43
N THR A 119 -4.51 6.32 -11.98
CA THR A 119 -5.66 5.66 -12.63
C THR A 119 -6.84 6.62 -12.70
N PRO A 120 -6.77 7.64 -13.59
CA PRO A 120 -7.78 8.72 -13.63
C PRO A 120 -9.20 8.23 -13.89
N GLU A 121 -9.39 7.16 -14.64
CA GLU A 121 -10.69 6.56 -14.92
C GLU A 121 -11.38 5.93 -13.69
N PHE A 122 -10.61 5.56 -12.68
CA PHE A 122 -11.14 5.00 -11.44
C PHE A 122 -11.92 6.02 -10.61
N PHE A 123 -11.47 7.25 -10.54
CA PHE A 123 -12.01 8.28 -9.64
C PHE A 123 -13.44 8.71 -9.95
N PRO A 124 -13.84 8.95 -11.21
CA PRO A 124 -15.25 9.19 -11.56
C PRO A 124 -16.15 7.99 -11.20
N ALA A 125 -15.65 6.78 -11.35
CA ALA A 125 -16.39 5.58 -10.94
C ALA A 125 -16.53 5.51 -9.41
N LEU A 126 -15.45 5.74 -8.66
CA LEU A 126 -15.48 5.85 -7.20
C LEU A 126 -16.52 6.88 -6.74
N GLN A 127 -16.47 8.11 -7.28
CA GLN A 127 -17.44 9.16 -6.96
C GLN A 127 -18.89 8.70 -7.19
N ARG A 128 -19.14 8.03 -8.33
CA ARG A 128 -20.47 7.51 -8.68
C ARG A 128 -20.94 6.45 -7.69
N GLU A 129 -20.07 5.50 -7.34
CA GLU A 129 -20.42 4.40 -6.44
C GLU A 129 -20.61 4.89 -4.99
N ILE A 130 -19.81 5.85 -4.53
CA ILE A 130 -20.04 6.54 -3.24
C ILE A 130 -21.41 7.23 -3.26
N GLY A 131 -21.77 7.91 -4.34
CA GLY A 131 -23.06 8.62 -4.46
C GLY A 131 -24.28 7.69 -4.51
N LYS A 132 -24.11 6.43 -4.91
CA LYS A 132 -25.19 5.42 -4.94
C LYS A 132 -25.31 4.63 -3.64
N ALA A 133 -24.21 4.42 -2.95
CA ALA A 133 -24.18 3.57 -1.77
C ALA A 133 -24.95 4.20 -0.61
N PRO A 134 -25.82 3.45 0.09
CA PRO A 134 -26.47 3.92 1.29
C PRO A 134 -25.46 4.31 2.38
N LEU A 135 -25.73 5.38 3.13
CA LEU A 135 -24.84 5.83 4.20
C LEU A 135 -24.53 4.74 5.25
N PRO A 136 -25.46 3.87 5.68
CA PRO A 136 -25.12 2.74 6.55
C PRO A 136 -24.07 1.80 5.96
N THR A 137 -24.13 1.54 4.66
CA THR A 137 -23.15 0.69 3.96
C THR A 137 -21.76 1.35 3.92
N LEU A 138 -21.66 2.65 3.62
CA LEU A 138 -20.41 3.38 3.65
C LEU A 138 -19.79 3.41 5.06
N LYS A 139 -20.62 3.61 6.10
CA LYS A 139 -20.18 3.54 7.50
C LYS A 139 -19.66 2.13 7.85
N ALA A 140 -20.36 1.08 7.46
CA ALA A 140 -19.95 -0.29 7.70
C ALA A 140 -18.67 -0.64 6.93
N TYR A 141 -18.54 -0.20 5.68
CA TYR A 141 -17.35 -0.35 4.87
C TYR A 141 -16.13 0.31 5.54
N LEU A 142 -16.22 1.57 5.93
CA LEU A 142 -15.12 2.27 6.61
C LEU A 142 -14.77 1.61 7.95
N ARG A 143 -15.78 1.14 8.70
CA ARG A 143 -15.58 0.39 9.94
C ARG A 143 -14.82 -0.91 9.69
N TYR A 144 -15.21 -1.67 8.66
CA TYR A 144 -14.52 -2.90 8.29
C TYR A 144 -13.07 -2.63 7.85
N GLN A 145 -12.84 -1.61 7.01
CA GLN A 145 -11.49 -1.23 6.58
C GLN A 145 -10.59 -0.86 7.77
N LEU A 146 -11.12 -0.09 8.72
CA LEU A 146 -10.39 0.27 9.94
C LEU A 146 -10.06 -0.96 10.79
N LEU A 147 -11.05 -1.84 11.03
CA LEU A 147 -10.85 -3.09 11.77
C LEU A 147 -9.81 -3.98 11.12
N SER A 148 -9.86 -4.12 9.79
CA SER A 148 -8.91 -4.91 9.02
C SER A 148 -7.50 -4.34 9.12
N ALA A 149 -7.35 -3.02 8.93
CA ALA A 149 -6.06 -2.34 8.99
C ALA A 149 -5.41 -2.38 10.38
N THR A 150 -6.22 -2.40 11.44
CA THR A 150 -5.75 -2.35 12.83
C THR A 150 -5.86 -3.69 13.56
N ALA A 151 -6.27 -4.76 12.90
CA ALA A 151 -6.57 -6.07 13.50
C ALA A 151 -5.42 -6.60 14.38
N GLY A 152 -4.17 -6.36 13.99
CA GLY A 152 -2.98 -6.76 14.74
C GLY A 152 -2.82 -6.08 16.10
N LEU A 153 -3.50 -4.95 16.32
CA LEU A 153 -3.46 -4.14 17.55
C LEU A 153 -4.75 -4.28 18.39
N LEU A 154 -5.74 -4.99 17.88
CA LEU A 154 -7.03 -5.18 18.51
C LEU A 154 -7.06 -6.46 19.38
N PRO A 155 -8.10 -6.65 20.23
CA PRO A 155 -8.25 -7.86 21.03
C PRO A 155 -8.16 -9.14 20.22
N ASP A 156 -7.75 -10.22 20.87
CA ASP A 156 -7.39 -11.49 20.24
C ASP A 156 -8.49 -12.06 19.34
N ALA A 157 -9.77 -11.93 19.71
CA ALA A 157 -10.88 -12.39 18.89
C ALA A 157 -10.92 -11.71 17.48
N VAL A 158 -10.59 -10.42 17.39
CA VAL A 158 -10.53 -9.69 16.12
C VAL A 158 -9.29 -10.13 15.33
N TYR A 159 -8.15 -10.23 16.01
CA TYR A 159 -6.91 -10.69 15.39
C TYR A 159 -7.05 -12.10 14.82
N GLN A 160 -7.59 -13.05 15.58
CA GLN A 160 -7.79 -14.43 15.12
C GLN A 160 -8.73 -14.51 13.92
N GLN A 161 -9.85 -13.79 13.97
CA GLN A 161 -10.78 -13.73 12.83
C GLN A 161 -10.14 -13.13 11.58
N HIS A 162 -9.29 -12.11 11.75
CA HIS A 162 -8.54 -11.52 10.65
C HIS A 162 -7.49 -12.50 10.10
N PHE A 163 -6.74 -13.18 10.97
CA PHE A 163 -5.76 -14.19 10.57
C PHE A 163 -6.41 -15.38 9.87
N ASP A 164 -7.55 -15.87 10.35
CA ASP A 164 -8.26 -17.00 9.74
C ASP A 164 -8.61 -16.75 8.27
N PHE A 165 -8.88 -15.52 7.91
CA PHE A 165 -9.14 -15.17 6.52
C PHE A 165 -7.87 -14.75 5.78
N GLN A 166 -7.19 -13.69 6.20
CA GLN A 166 -6.03 -13.13 5.49
C GLN A 166 -4.81 -14.05 5.53
N GLY A 167 -4.52 -14.64 6.70
CA GLY A 167 -3.38 -15.54 6.86
C GLY A 167 -3.67 -16.94 6.33
N ARG A 168 -4.73 -17.58 6.85
CA ARG A 168 -4.99 -18.99 6.58
C ARG A 168 -5.68 -19.20 5.21
N THR A 169 -6.77 -18.50 4.94
CA THR A 169 -7.57 -18.71 3.73
C THR A 169 -6.89 -18.09 2.49
N LEU A 170 -6.38 -16.87 2.56
CA LEU A 170 -5.77 -16.20 1.41
C LEU A 170 -4.30 -16.54 1.23
N ALA A 171 -3.50 -16.52 2.31
CA ALA A 171 -2.04 -16.70 2.22
C ALA A 171 -1.57 -18.13 2.53
N GLY A 172 -2.46 -19.07 2.88
CA GLY A 172 -2.11 -20.47 3.16
C GLY A 172 -1.27 -20.70 4.42
N GLN A 173 -1.20 -19.73 5.31
CA GLN A 173 -0.44 -19.83 6.55
C GLN A 173 -1.15 -20.77 7.54
N LYS A 174 -0.42 -21.67 8.16
CA LYS A 174 -1.00 -22.63 9.12
C LYS A 174 -1.26 -21.99 10.49
N GLU A 175 -0.32 -21.18 10.96
CA GLU A 175 -0.34 -20.57 12.29
C GLU A 175 0.08 -19.10 12.24
N PRO A 176 -0.46 -18.26 13.13
CA PRO A 176 -0.03 -16.87 13.24
C PRO A 176 1.39 -16.79 13.82
N GLN A 177 2.08 -15.72 13.49
CA GLN A 177 3.37 -15.46 14.15
C GLN A 177 3.20 -15.28 15.67
N PRO A 178 4.16 -15.75 16.48
CA PRO A 178 4.16 -15.52 17.92
C PRO A 178 3.99 -14.03 18.27
N ARG A 179 3.28 -13.74 19.37
CA ARG A 179 2.98 -12.37 19.77
C ARG A 179 4.20 -11.45 19.84
N TRP A 180 5.33 -11.95 20.37
CA TRP A 180 6.54 -11.16 20.48
C TRP A 180 7.09 -10.69 19.11
N LYS A 181 7.04 -11.55 18.08
CA LYS A 181 7.43 -11.15 16.71
C LYS A 181 6.51 -10.08 16.15
N ARG A 182 5.20 -10.22 16.34
CA ARG A 182 4.20 -9.23 15.90
C ARG A 182 4.40 -7.88 16.60
N CYS A 183 4.71 -7.90 17.90
CA CYS A 183 5.02 -6.69 18.67
C CYS A 183 6.29 -6.00 18.14
N ILE A 184 7.35 -6.75 17.86
CA ILE A 184 8.57 -6.18 17.25
C ILE A 184 8.23 -5.53 15.91
N THR A 185 7.54 -6.24 14.99
CA THR A 185 7.15 -5.69 13.69
C THR A 185 6.30 -4.42 13.83
N ALA A 186 5.33 -4.40 14.74
CA ALA A 186 4.52 -3.20 14.98
C ALA A 186 5.34 -2.03 15.52
N THR A 187 6.31 -2.30 16.41
CA THR A 187 7.21 -1.28 16.95
C THR A 187 8.17 -0.76 15.86
N GLU A 188 8.70 -1.63 15.01
CA GLU A 188 9.53 -1.25 13.86
C GLU A 188 8.76 -0.36 12.87
N GLN A 189 7.50 -0.67 12.60
CA GLN A 189 6.66 0.17 11.73
C GLN A 189 6.39 1.55 12.31
N ALA A 190 6.24 1.65 13.63
CA ALA A 190 5.97 2.91 14.31
C ALA A 190 7.24 3.72 14.59
N MET A 191 8.31 3.07 15.04
CA MET A 191 9.52 3.67 15.59
C MET A 191 10.80 2.98 15.08
N GLY A 192 10.83 2.58 13.81
CA GLY A 192 11.91 1.75 13.25
C GLY A 192 13.30 2.35 13.41
N GLU A 193 13.46 3.65 13.22
CA GLU A 193 14.76 4.29 13.37
C GLU A 193 15.21 4.36 14.84
N ALA A 194 14.29 4.50 15.81
CA ALA A 194 14.65 4.45 17.23
C ALA A 194 15.19 3.06 17.64
N ILE A 195 14.53 1.99 17.17
CA ILE A 195 15.02 0.61 17.37
C ILE A 195 16.31 0.39 16.57
N GLY A 196 16.38 0.94 15.36
CA GLY A 196 17.54 0.86 14.48
C GLY A 196 18.82 1.38 15.13
N GLN A 197 18.75 2.47 15.91
CA GLN A 197 19.89 2.99 16.65
C GLN A 197 20.47 1.95 17.61
N LEU A 198 19.62 1.29 18.40
CA LEU A 198 20.05 0.25 19.34
C LEU A 198 20.64 -0.95 18.60
N TYR A 199 20.00 -1.38 17.51
CA TYR A 199 20.50 -2.48 16.69
C TYR A 199 21.87 -2.17 16.09
N VAL A 200 22.07 -0.97 15.57
CA VAL A 200 23.34 -0.55 14.98
C VAL A 200 24.45 -0.55 16.03
N GLN A 201 24.19 -0.04 17.24
CA GLN A 201 25.16 -0.05 18.32
C GLN A 201 25.63 -1.46 18.70
N GLU A 202 24.72 -2.42 18.70
CA GLU A 202 24.98 -3.80 19.14
C GLU A 202 25.48 -4.72 18.03
N ARG A 203 24.99 -4.54 16.80
CA ARG A 203 25.14 -5.53 15.73
C ARG A 203 25.75 -5.00 14.43
N PHE A 204 25.86 -3.69 14.27
CA PHE A 204 26.39 -3.06 13.06
C PHE A 204 27.36 -1.92 13.38
N ALA A 205 28.06 -2.03 14.52
CA ALA A 205 29.00 -1.03 15.00
C ALA A 205 30.34 -1.08 14.25
N GLY A 206 31.22 -0.15 14.59
CA GLY A 206 32.57 -0.03 14.01
C GLY A 206 32.54 0.41 12.55
N ASN A 207 33.36 -0.22 11.70
CA ASN A 207 33.52 0.10 10.29
C ASN A 207 32.56 -0.66 9.36
N SER A 208 31.51 -1.30 9.89
CA SER A 208 30.60 -2.14 9.10
C SER A 208 29.92 -1.37 7.96
N LYS A 209 29.52 -0.10 8.18
CA LYS A 209 28.93 0.75 7.15
C LYS A 209 29.94 1.09 6.04
N GLU A 210 31.17 1.41 6.41
CA GLU A 210 32.25 1.75 5.46
C GLU A 210 32.57 0.54 4.56
N LEU A 211 32.75 -0.63 5.17
CA LEU A 211 32.99 -1.88 4.41
C LEU A 211 31.86 -2.19 3.45
N ALA A 212 30.62 -2.02 3.87
CA ALA A 212 29.47 -2.25 3.00
C ALA A 212 29.39 -1.22 1.86
N LEU A 213 29.73 0.05 2.11
CA LEU A 213 29.84 1.09 1.08
C LEU A 213 30.97 0.77 0.08
N ASP A 214 32.14 0.36 0.54
CA ASP A 214 33.26 -0.03 -0.32
C ASP A 214 32.89 -1.20 -1.23
N MET A 215 32.16 -2.19 -0.71
CA MET A 215 31.66 -3.30 -1.52
C MET A 215 30.70 -2.83 -2.61
N ILE A 216 29.76 -1.95 -2.29
CA ILE A 216 28.79 -1.40 -3.26
C ILE A 216 29.49 -0.51 -4.29
N HIS A 217 30.45 0.30 -3.90
CA HIS A 217 31.28 1.08 -4.83
C HIS A 217 32.08 0.18 -5.76
N GLY A 218 32.69 -0.89 -5.24
CA GLY A 218 33.39 -1.89 -6.06
C GLY A 218 32.49 -2.57 -7.09
N ILE A 219 31.23 -2.91 -6.70
CA ILE A 219 30.23 -3.46 -7.63
C ILE A 219 29.86 -2.44 -8.70
N ALA A 220 29.64 -1.17 -8.32
CA ALA A 220 29.31 -0.11 -9.26
C ALA A 220 30.45 0.21 -10.24
N ASP A 221 31.70 0.11 -9.79
CA ASP A 221 32.88 0.29 -10.63
C ASP A 221 33.09 -0.89 -11.58
N ALA A 222 32.91 -2.12 -11.11
CA ALA A 222 32.92 -3.31 -11.96
C ALA A 222 31.80 -3.25 -13.03
N PHE A 223 30.60 -2.78 -12.66
CA PHE A 223 29.54 -2.53 -13.64
C PHE A 223 29.99 -1.53 -14.72
N ALA A 224 30.54 -0.38 -14.33
CA ALA A 224 31.03 0.63 -15.29
C ALA A 224 32.13 0.07 -16.20
N ALA A 225 33.08 -0.69 -15.63
CA ALA A 225 34.16 -1.34 -16.38
C ALA A 225 33.66 -2.38 -17.38
N SER A 226 32.52 -3.02 -17.12
CA SER A 226 31.93 -4.03 -18.02
C SER A 226 31.19 -3.44 -19.22
N LEU A 227 30.75 -2.19 -19.17
CA LEU A 227 29.92 -1.55 -20.22
C LEU A 227 30.57 -1.57 -21.62
N PRO A 228 31.89 -1.30 -21.79
CA PRO A 228 32.52 -1.34 -23.10
C PRO A 228 32.49 -2.70 -23.78
N ALA A 229 32.43 -3.80 -23.02
CA ALA A 229 32.43 -5.16 -23.53
C ALA A 229 31.03 -5.65 -23.98
N LEU A 230 29.95 -4.87 -23.73
CA LEU A 230 28.58 -5.24 -24.06
C LEU A 230 28.30 -4.97 -25.56
N ALA A 231 28.37 -6.00 -26.40
CA ALA A 231 28.19 -5.89 -27.84
C ALA A 231 26.81 -5.40 -28.29
N TRP A 232 25.77 -5.61 -27.46
CA TRP A 232 24.39 -5.17 -27.73
C TRP A 232 24.11 -3.69 -27.38
N MET A 233 25.07 -3.02 -26.70
CA MET A 233 24.90 -1.65 -26.22
C MET A 233 25.67 -0.68 -27.10
N ASP A 234 25.00 0.29 -27.72
CA ASP A 234 25.64 1.37 -28.48
C ASP A 234 26.30 2.41 -27.56
N GLU A 235 27.11 3.29 -28.15
CA GLU A 235 27.86 4.28 -27.40
C GLU A 235 26.93 5.29 -26.65
N THR A 236 25.84 5.70 -27.27
CA THR A 236 24.86 6.61 -26.66
C THR A 236 24.27 5.99 -25.39
N THR A 237 23.90 4.72 -25.45
CA THR A 237 23.36 3.98 -24.31
C THR A 237 24.40 3.76 -23.22
N ARG A 238 25.68 3.50 -23.59
CA ARG A 238 26.78 3.42 -22.59
C ARG A 238 26.97 4.71 -21.83
N GLN A 239 27.00 5.85 -22.52
CA GLN A 239 27.13 7.16 -21.89
C GLN A 239 25.93 7.45 -20.98
N ALA A 240 24.72 7.17 -21.40
CA ALA A 240 23.51 7.28 -20.56
C ALA A 240 23.59 6.41 -19.29
N ALA A 241 24.12 5.18 -19.41
CA ALA A 241 24.32 4.28 -18.27
C ALA A 241 25.35 4.82 -17.27
N LEU A 242 26.47 5.40 -17.76
CA LEU A 242 27.48 6.05 -16.90
C LEU A 242 26.93 7.27 -16.19
N VAL A 243 26.18 8.14 -16.88
CA VAL A 243 25.49 9.28 -16.27
C VAL A 243 24.52 8.80 -15.18
N LYS A 244 23.72 7.78 -15.47
CA LYS A 244 22.80 7.19 -14.49
C LYS A 244 23.55 6.65 -13.27
N LYS A 245 24.66 5.91 -13.46
CA LYS A 245 25.53 5.48 -12.34
C LYS A 245 25.97 6.65 -11.47
N GLY A 246 26.42 7.75 -12.07
CA GLY A 246 26.88 8.95 -11.35
C GLY A 246 25.78 9.67 -10.55
N THR A 247 24.49 9.39 -10.83
CA THR A 247 23.35 9.97 -10.11
C THR A 247 22.77 9.05 -9.02
N LEU A 248 23.30 7.84 -8.85
CA LEU A 248 22.85 6.92 -7.82
C LEU A 248 23.24 7.43 -6.43
N ALA A 249 22.30 7.44 -5.50
CA ALA A 249 22.54 7.67 -4.09
C ALA A 249 22.52 6.34 -3.33
N TRP A 250 23.58 6.06 -2.60
CA TRP A 250 23.75 4.83 -1.84
C TRP A 250 23.17 4.99 -0.45
N LYS A 251 22.19 4.18 -0.09
CA LYS A 251 21.57 4.17 1.25
C LYS A 251 21.87 2.82 1.89
N ILE A 252 22.96 2.76 2.65
CA ILE A 252 23.50 1.54 3.23
C ILE A 252 23.52 1.64 4.76
N GLY A 253 23.08 0.56 5.41
CA GLY A 253 23.10 0.40 6.86
C GLY A 253 22.06 1.29 7.55
N TYR A 254 22.42 2.53 7.84
CA TYR A 254 21.59 3.47 8.59
C TYR A 254 21.72 4.89 8.04
N PRO A 255 20.73 5.79 8.30
CA PRO A 255 20.76 7.17 7.81
C PRO A 255 21.91 7.98 8.45
N GLU A 256 22.36 9.05 7.76
CA GLU A 256 23.34 10.01 8.34
C GLU A 256 22.73 10.77 9.52
N GLU A 257 21.46 11.15 9.38
CA GLU A 257 20.69 11.82 10.42
C GLU A 257 19.50 10.96 10.80
N TRP A 258 19.43 10.56 12.09
CA TRP A 258 18.34 9.80 12.64
C TRP A 258 17.11 10.67 12.86
N ARG A 259 15.93 10.08 12.72
CA ARG A 259 14.68 10.76 13.04
C ARG A 259 14.65 11.12 14.53
N ASP A 260 14.31 12.36 14.82
CA ASP A 260 14.10 12.84 16.19
C ASP A 260 12.74 12.34 16.75
N TYR A 261 12.80 11.56 17.82
CA TYR A 261 11.63 11.06 18.56
C TYR A 261 11.45 11.79 19.91
N SER A 262 12.16 12.87 20.18
CA SER A 262 12.13 13.58 21.48
C SER A 262 10.74 14.19 21.82
N LYS A 263 9.86 14.26 20.83
CA LYS A 263 8.49 14.81 20.99
C LYS A 263 7.41 13.73 21.23
N LEU A 264 7.80 12.46 21.35
CA LEU A 264 6.89 11.36 21.66
C LEU A 264 6.77 11.15 23.17
#